data_03a4c20b2fbb054aef1d5a84e0a28f00
#
_entry.id   03a4c20b2fbb054aef1d5a84e0a28f00
#
_cell.length_a   1.000
_cell.length_b   1.000
_cell.length_c   1.000
_cell.angle_alpha   90.00
_cell.angle_beta   90.00
_cell.angle_gamma   90.00
#
_symmetry.space_group_name_H-M   'P 1'
#
loop_
_entity.id
_entity.type
_entity.pdbx_description
1 polymer ?
#
loop_
_entity_poly.entity_id
_entity_poly.type
_entity_poly.pdbx_seq_one_letter_code
_entity_poly.pdbx_strand_id
1 'polypeptide(L)'
;MGYKIRTVQLSDAEAILKVYAPFITDTCISFEYVVPSVEEFAQRIASISAEYPYIVLEEDGEIVGYAYSHRYLERVAYSWDVEVTIYLAPKVQGKGLGVILYDALEKLMALQNIKNLYSCITGDNVHSIEMHRSMGYELIGTFPKAGFKHDRWLDVVWMAKTIGEKENAPLPFVPFAEVEASKIEEVLGKINI
;
A
#
# COMPACT_ATOMS: atom_id res chain seq x y z
N MET A 1 0.23 15.50 20.15
CA MET A 1 0.61 14.48 19.15
C MET A 1 -0.40 14.54 18.04
N GLY A 2 0.01 14.92 16.85
CA GLY A 2 -0.84 15.03 15.69
C GLY A 2 -0.36 14.11 14.58
N TYR A 3 -1.29 13.29 14.03
CA TYR A 3 -1.01 12.52 12.84
C TYR A 3 -1.47 13.29 11.59
N LYS A 4 -0.78 13.10 10.47
CA LYS A 4 -1.14 13.68 9.18
C LYS A 4 -0.86 12.68 8.07
N ILE A 5 -1.78 12.59 7.10
CA ILE A 5 -1.56 11.86 5.86
C ILE A 5 -1.36 12.87 4.72
N ARG A 6 -0.37 12.62 3.89
CA ARG A 6 -0.12 13.38 2.66
C ARG A 6 0.43 12.49 1.55
N THR A 7 0.40 13.01 0.34
CA THR A 7 1.12 12.38 -0.77
C THR A 7 2.63 12.38 -0.53
N VAL A 8 3.31 11.37 -1.06
CA VAL A 8 4.76 11.21 -0.98
C VAL A 8 5.49 12.30 -1.76
N GLN A 9 6.69 12.64 -1.31
CA GLN A 9 7.69 13.41 -2.06
C GLN A 9 8.95 12.56 -2.26
N LEU A 10 9.72 12.81 -3.32
CA LEU A 10 10.95 12.04 -3.57
C LEU A 10 11.98 12.20 -2.44
N SER A 11 11.98 13.36 -1.78
CA SER A 11 12.80 13.63 -0.59
C SER A 11 12.45 12.76 0.62
N ASP A 12 11.29 12.09 0.62
CA ASP A 12 10.88 11.21 1.71
C ASP A 12 11.55 9.83 1.66
N ALA A 13 12.25 9.50 0.57
CA ALA A 13 12.78 8.17 0.32
C ALA A 13 13.61 7.62 1.49
N GLU A 14 14.51 8.43 2.07
CA GLU A 14 15.33 8.02 3.22
C GLU A 14 14.47 7.72 4.45
N ALA A 15 13.48 8.56 4.75
CA ALA A 15 12.61 8.41 5.92
C ALA A 15 11.70 7.19 5.76
N ILE A 16 11.14 6.97 4.56
CA ILE A 16 10.31 5.80 4.26
C ILE A 16 11.15 4.52 4.33
N LEU A 17 12.38 4.56 3.80
CA LEU A 17 13.29 3.42 3.86
C LEU A 17 13.65 3.04 5.30
N LYS A 18 13.79 4.01 6.23
CA LYS A 18 13.97 3.75 7.66
C LYS A 18 12.78 3.00 8.27
N VAL A 19 11.55 3.25 7.81
CA VAL A 19 10.37 2.48 8.22
C VAL A 19 10.41 1.07 7.63
N TYR A 20 10.85 0.91 6.38
CA TYR A 20 10.82 -0.35 5.64
C TYR A 20 11.96 -1.31 5.99
N ALA A 21 13.17 -0.79 6.21
CA ALA A 21 14.37 -1.61 6.40
C ALA A 21 14.24 -2.71 7.47
N PRO A 22 13.64 -2.47 8.66
CA PRO A 22 13.46 -3.53 9.66
C PRO A 22 12.58 -4.69 9.16
N PHE A 23 11.63 -4.45 8.26
CA PHE A 23 10.81 -5.52 7.69
C PHE A 23 11.61 -6.40 6.73
N ILE A 24 12.66 -5.85 6.11
CA ILE A 24 13.58 -6.61 5.26
C ILE A 24 14.55 -7.42 6.13
N THR A 25 15.19 -6.78 7.11
CA THR A 25 16.29 -7.42 7.87
C THR A 25 15.82 -8.37 8.95
N ASP A 26 14.74 -8.01 9.67
CA ASP A 26 14.39 -8.63 10.94
C ASP A 26 13.13 -9.50 10.87
N THR A 27 12.41 -9.47 9.72
CA THR A 27 11.14 -10.19 9.57
C THR A 27 11.03 -10.97 8.27
N CYS A 28 10.00 -11.82 8.19
CA CYS A 28 9.57 -12.46 6.94
C CYS A 28 8.41 -11.70 6.25
N ILE A 29 8.05 -10.51 6.72
CA ILE A 29 6.94 -9.74 6.15
C ILE A 29 7.28 -9.26 4.74
N SER A 30 8.50 -8.75 4.52
CA SER A 30 9.04 -8.51 3.19
C SER A 30 9.89 -9.71 2.75
N PHE A 31 9.79 -10.09 1.48
CA PHE A 31 10.64 -11.12 0.89
C PHE A 31 11.92 -10.55 0.24
N GLU A 32 12.17 -9.27 0.34
CA GLU A 32 13.47 -8.71 0.01
C GLU A 32 14.54 -9.19 1.00
N TYR A 33 15.76 -9.41 0.51
CA TYR A 33 16.92 -9.88 1.30
C TYR A 33 17.88 -8.74 1.60
N VAL A 34 17.93 -7.73 0.75
CA VAL A 34 18.86 -6.61 0.83
C VAL A 34 18.06 -5.31 0.88
N VAL A 35 18.42 -4.44 1.81
CA VAL A 35 17.84 -3.09 1.87
C VAL A 35 18.35 -2.31 0.66
N PRO A 36 17.46 -1.77 -0.20
CA PRO A 36 17.88 -0.98 -1.35
C PRO A 36 18.59 0.31 -0.92
N SER A 37 19.37 0.91 -1.82
CA SER A 37 19.90 2.24 -1.58
C SER A 37 18.76 3.29 -1.58
N VAL A 38 19.04 4.47 -1.00
CA VAL A 38 18.07 5.58 -0.99
C VAL A 38 17.72 5.99 -2.42
N GLU A 39 18.69 5.99 -3.32
CA GLU A 39 18.52 6.33 -4.73
C GLU A 39 17.60 5.32 -5.46
N GLU A 40 17.85 4.02 -5.26
CA GLU A 40 16.98 2.98 -5.82
C GLU A 40 15.57 3.08 -5.28
N PHE A 41 15.43 3.36 -3.98
CA PHE A 41 14.13 3.48 -3.35
C PHE A 41 13.38 4.74 -3.84
N ALA A 42 14.09 5.86 -4.02
CA ALA A 42 13.53 7.08 -4.62
C ALA A 42 13.04 6.83 -6.07
N GLN A 43 13.76 6.01 -6.85
CA GLN A 43 13.34 5.63 -8.20
C GLN A 43 12.06 4.78 -8.17
N ARG A 44 11.93 3.85 -7.21
CA ARG A 44 10.68 3.09 -7.00
C ARG A 44 9.51 4.02 -6.67
N ILE A 45 9.71 4.97 -5.75
CA ILE A 45 8.70 5.99 -5.40
C ILE A 45 8.30 6.79 -6.65
N ALA A 46 9.26 7.29 -7.42
CA ALA A 46 9.00 8.07 -8.62
C ALA A 46 8.17 7.29 -9.65
N SER A 47 8.54 6.03 -9.89
CA SER A 47 7.84 5.17 -10.85
C SER A 47 6.40 4.88 -10.41
N ILE A 48 6.19 4.56 -9.13
CA ILE A 48 4.86 4.24 -8.61
C ILE A 48 3.99 5.48 -8.56
N SER A 49 4.48 6.59 -8.01
CA SER A 49 3.68 7.81 -7.79
C SER A 49 3.30 8.55 -9.07
N ALA A 50 3.93 8.23 -10.20
CA ALA A 50 3.53 8.73 -11.51
C ALA A 50 2.16 8.16 -11.94
N GLU A 51 1.89 6.89 -11.64
CA GLU A 51 0.67 6.19 -12.07
C GLU A 51 -0.33 5.95 -10.92
N TYR A 52 0.16 5.74 -9.69
CA TYR A 52 -0.66 5.28 -8.56
C TYR A 52 -0.45 6.12 -7.30
N PRO A 53 -1.43 6.22 -6.39
CA PRO A 53 -1.28 6.94 -5.15
C PRO A 53 -0.22 6.28 -4.26
N TYR A 54 0.65 7.12 -3.73
CA TYR A 54 1.65 6.79 -2.72
C TYR A 54 1.52 7.83 -1.61
N ILE A 55 1.16 7.42 -0.41
CA ILE A 55 0.89 8.29 0.74
C ILE A 55 1.74 7.93 1.94
N VAL A 56 2.06 8.92 2.74
CA VAL A 56 2.82 8.77 3.98
C VAL A 56 1.98 9.20 5.17
N LEU A 57 2.21 8.56 6.30
CA LEU A 57 1.69 8.91 7.61
C LEU A 57 2.80 9.57 8.43
N GLU A 58 2.56 10.78 8.88
CA GLU A 58 3.44 11.54 9.76
C GLU A 58 2.89 11.57 11.19
N GLU A 59 3.79 11.49 12.19
CA GLU A 59 3.54 11.81 13.59
C GLU A 59 4.45 12.98 13.97
N ASP A 60 3.85 14.14 14.26
CA ASP A 60 4.59 15.39 14.61
C ASP A 60 5.71 15.75 13.59
N GLY A 61 5.49 15.47 12.29
CA GLY A 61 6.42 15.74 11.19
C GLY A 61 7.42 14.62 10.89
N GLU A 62 7.43 13.53 11.64
CA GLU A 62 8.24 12.34 11.36
C GLU A 62 7.40 11.31 10.58
N ILE A 63 7.92 10.76 9.48
CA ILE A 63 7.26 9.67 8.75
C ILE A 63 7.32 8.39 9.60
N VAL A 64 6.14 7.85 9.94
CA VAL A 64 5.97 6.66 10.76
C VAL A 64 5.25 5.53 10.03
N GLY A 65 4.85 5.76 8.79
CA GLY A 65 4.22 4.76 7.95
C GLY A 65 3.99 5.25 6.53
N TYR A 66 3.68 4.33 5.65
CA TYR A 66 3.33 4.64 4.27
C TYR A 66 2.46 3.54 3.68
N ALA A 67 1.69 3.91 2.65
CA ALA A 67 0.94 2.97 1.84
C ALA A 67 0.92 3.43 0.39
N TYR A 68 0.87 2.47 -0.53
CA TYR A 68 0.77 2.74 -1.96
C TYR A 68 0.02 1.62 -2.65
N SER A 69 -0.39 1.89 -3.87
CA SER A 69 -0.81 0.86 -4.81
C SER A 69 0.11 0.83 -6.01
N HIS A 70 0.13 -0.27 -6.72
CA HIS A 70 0.82 -0.41 -7.99
C HIS A 70 0.04 -1.35 -8.91
N ARG A 71 0.44 -1.39 -10.18
CA ARG A 71 -0.17 -2.25 -11.18
C ARG A 71 -0.13 -3.71 -10.76
N TYR A 72 -1.31 -4.38 -10.80
CA TYR A 72 -1.39 -5.80 -10.46
C TYR A 72 -0.74 -6.68 -11.53
N LEU A 73 -1.12 -6.51 -12.80
CA LEU A 73 -0.59 -7.23 -13.95
C LEU A 73 -0.47 -6.32 -15.18
N GLU A 74 0.47 -6.62 -16.08
CA GLU A 74 0.84 -5.76 -17.21
C GLU A 74 -0.22 -5.61 -18.32
N ARG A 75 -1.13 -6.59 -18.47
CA ARG A 75 -2.09 -6.57 -19.58
C ARG A 75 -3.19 -5.55 -19.32
N VAL A 76 -3.60 -4.83 -20.39
CA VAL A 76 -4.64 -3.77 -20.35
C VAL A 76 -5.97 -4.23 -19.73
N ALA A 77 -6.32 -5.52 -19.86
CA ALA A 77 -7.51 -6.08 -19.23
C ALA A 77 -7.52 -5.95 -17.68
N TYR A 78 -6.36 -5.71 -17.06
CA TYR A 78 -6.19 -5.53 -15.61
C TYR A 78 -6.01 -4.05 -15.22
N SER A 79 -6.35 -3.09 -16.09
CA SER A 79 -6.16 -1.66 -15.82
C SER A 79 -6.95 -1.13 -14.61
N TRP A 80 -7.97 -1.85 -14.15
CA TRP A 80 -8.77 -1.51 -12.99
C TRP A 80 -8.39 -2.27 -11.71
N ASP A 81 -7.30 -3.02 -11.77
CA ASP A 81 -6.80 -3.89 -10.73
C ASP A 81 -5.45 -3.39 -10.22
N VAL A 82 -5.31 -3.32 -8.90
CA VAL A 82 -4.06 -2.91 -8.26
C VAL A 82 -3.68 -3.85 -7.12
N GLU A 83 -2.39 -3.96 -6.87
CA GLU A 83 -1.88 -4.51 -5.61
C GLU A 83 -1.62 -3.35 -4.64
N VAL A 84 -2.00 -3.55 -3.37
CA VAL A 84 -1.84 -2.56 -2.30
C VAL A 84 -0.81 -2.99 -1.28
N THR A 85 -0.06 -2.03 -0.76
CA THR A 85 1.03 -2.26 0.20
C THR A 85 0.94 -1.24 1.34
N ILE A 86 1.21 -1.69 2.56
CA ILE A 86 1.31 -0.84 3.75
C ILE A 86 2.44 -1.29 4.66
N TYR A 87 3.16 -0.32 5.22
CA TYR A 87 4.11 -0.52 6.31
C TYR A 87 3.96 0.57 7.36
N LEU A 88 3.96 0.18 8.63
CA LEU A 88 3.90 1.08 9.78
C LEU A 88 5.07 0.78 10.72
N ALA A 89 5.75 1.81 11.18
CA ALA A 89 6.78 1.68 12.21
C ALA A 89 6.20 1.00 13.46
N PRO A 90 6.96 0.11 14.14
CA PRO A 90 6.46 -0.64 15.30
C PRO A 90 5.81 0.23 16.39
N LYS A 91 6.33 1.44 16.62
CA LYS A 91 5.83 2.40 17.64
C LYS A 91 4.39 2.85 17.41
N VAL A 92 3.86 2.72 16.19
CA VAL A 92 2.52 3.18 15.82
C VAL A 92 1.57 2.04 15.43
N GLN A 93 2.03 0.81 15.45
CA GLN A 93 1.17 -0.36 15.21
C GLN A 93 0.14 -0.56 16.33
N GLY A 94 -0.96 -1.25 16.04
CA GLY A 94 -2.02 -1.53 17.01
C GLY A 94 -2.90 -0.33 17.40
N LYS A 95 -2.69 0.86 16.82
CA LYS A 95 -3.45 2.10 17.10
C LYS A 95 -4.58 2.37 16.09
N GLY A 96 -4.89 1.44 15.20
CA GLY A 96 -5.90 1.63 14.15
C GLY A 96 -5.43 2.44 12.94
N LEU A 97 -4.20 2.98 12.97
CA LEU A 97 -3.67 3.87 11.92
C LEU A 97 -3.53 3.19 10.55
N GLY A 98 -3.31 1.87 10.53
CA GLY A 98 -3.27 1.12 9.28
C GLY A 98 -4.59 1.13 8.52
N VAL A 99 -5.70 1.00 9.24
CA VAL A 99 -7.06 1.07 8.68
C VAL A 99 -7.32 2.46 8.11
N ILE A 100 -6.94 3.51 8.85
CA ILE A 100 -7.12 4.90 8.42
C ILE A 100 -6.28 5.19 7.17
N LEU A 101 -5.04 4.72 7.14
CA LEU A 101 -4.13 4.93 6.00
C LEU A 101 -4.64 4.20 4.74
N TYR A 102 -5.17 2.98 4.89
CA TYR A 102 -5.78 2.24 3.78
C TYR A 102 -7.11 2.84 3.32
N ASP A 103 -7.95 3.34 4.23
CA ASP A 103 -9.17 4.05 3.86
C ASP A 103 -8.88 5.29 3.00
N ALA A 104 -7.81 6.03 3.36
CA ALA A 104 -7.32 7.14 2.54
C ALA A 104 -6.87 6.66 1.15
N LEU A 105 -6.07 5.59 1.10
CA LEU A 105 -5.56 5.03 -0.15
C LEU A 105 -6.71 4.53 -1.05
N GLU A 106 -7.69 3.82 -0.50
CA GLU A 106 -8.87 3.33 -1.23
C GLU A 106 -9.68 4.47 -1.87
N LYS A 107 -9.89 5.57 -1.13
CA LYS A 107 -10.58 6.75 -1.66
C LYS A 107 -9.82 7.41 -2.80
N LEU A 108 -8.49 7.46 -2.72
CA LEU A 108 -7.65 7.99 -3.82
C LEU A 108 -7.70 7.09 -5.05
N MET A 109 -7.64 5.77 -4.87
CA MET A 109 -7.76 4.81 -5.97
C MET A 109 -9.14 4.85 -6.65
N ALA A 110 -10.20 5.16 -5.91
CA ALA A 110 -11.53 5.35 -6.48
C ALA A 110 -11.57 6.53 -7.47
N LEU A 111 -10.75 7.59 -7.26
CA LEU A 111 -10.61 8.70 -8.22
C LEU A 111 -9.97 8.28 -9.55
N GLN A 112 -9.23 7.18 -9.55
CA GLN A 112 -8.58 6.60 -10.73
C GLN A 112 -9.46 5.58 -11.47
N ASN A 113 -10.70 5.35 -11.03
CA ASN A 113 -11.62 4.31 -11.51
C ASN A 113 -11.17 2.87 -11.18
N ILE A 114 -10.25 2.67 -10.23
CA ILE A 114 -9.87 1.33 -9.76
C ILE A 114 -11.10 0.61 -9.20
N LYS A 115 -11.16 -0.70 -9.43
CA LYS A 115 -12.29 -1.56 -9.02
C LYS A 115 -11.88 -2.68 -8.07
N ASN A 116 -10.71 -3.28 -8.26
CA ASN A 116 -10.25 -4.39 -7.44
C ASN A 116 -8.91 -4.09 -6.80
N LEU A 117 -8.80 -4.42 -5.53
CA LEU A 117 -7.61 -4.32 -4.72
C LEU A 117 -7.14 -5.72 -4.36
N TYR A 118 -5.87 -5.99 -4.53
CA TYR A 118 -5.23 -7.24 -4.14
C TYR A 118 -4.15 -6.97 -3.10
N SER A 119 -4.00 -7.87 -2.15
CA SER A 119 -2.93 -7.84 -1.15
C SER A 119 -2.20 -9.16 -1.15
N CYS A 120 -0.87 -9.10 -1.25
CA CYS A 120 0.03 -10.24 -1.14
C CYS A 120 0.66 -10.22 0.25
N ILE A 121 0.33 -11.20 1.10
CA ILE A 121 0.68 -11.20 2.51
C ILE A 121 1.41 -12.48 2.87
N THR A 122 2.54 -12.39 3.58
CA THR A 122 3.18 -13.59 4.17
C THR A 122 2.23 -14.26 5.14
N GLY A 123 2.06 -15.58 5.04
CA GLY A 123 1.08 -16.34 5.83
C GLY A 123 1.23 -16.21 7.34
N ASP A 124 2.45 -15.97 7.81
CA ASP A 124 2.73 -15.74 9.24
C ASP A 124 2.34 -14.33 9.72
N ASN A 125 2.06 -13.40 8.81
CA ASN A 125 1.63 -12.05 9.16
C ASN A 125 0.13 -12.00 9.48
N VAL A 126 -0.27 -12.74 10.52
CA VAL A 126 -1.67 -12.85 10.96
C VAL A 126 -2.28 -11.47 11.24
N HIS A 127 -1.49 -10.53 11.75
CA HIS A 127 -1.94 -9.17 12.04
C HIS A 127 -2.42 -8.43 10.78
N SER A 128 -1.65 -8.53 9.70
CA SER A 128 -2.04 -7.96 8.41
C SER A 128 -3.27 -8.66 7.83
N ILE A 129 -3.33 -10.00 7.89
CA ILE A 129 -4.46 -10.78 7.39
C ILE A 129 -5.76 -10.35 8.12
N GLU A 130 -5.74 -10.24 9.45
CA GLU A 130 -6.90 -9.82 10.24
C GLU A 130 -7.29 -8.36 9.97
N MET A 131 -6.32 -7.47 9.81
CA MET A 131 -6.57 -6.08 9.43
C MET A 131 -7.29 -6.02 8.07
N HIS A 132 -6.78 -6.69 7.05
CA HIS A 132 -7.41 -6.74 5.72
C HIS A 132 -8.82 -7.32 5.80
N ARG A 133 -9.02 -8.42 6.55
CA ARG A 133 -10.34 -9.01 6.76
C ARG A 133 -11.32 -8.02 7.39
N SER A 134 -10.88 -7.26 8.40
CA SER A 134 -11.70 -6.23 9.06
C SER A 134 -12.11 -5.08 8.12
N MET A 135 -11.34 -4.86 7.06
CA MET A 135 -11.60 -3.86 6.02
C MET A 135 -12.43 -4.41 4.84
N GLY A 136 -12.89 -5.66 4.92
CA GLY A 136 -13.72 -6.28 3.90
C GLY A 136 -12.94 -6.95 2.76
N TYR A 137 -11.64 -7.23 2.96
CA TYR A 137 -10.91 -8.10 2.05
C TYR A 137 -11.26 -9.57 2.32
N GLU A 138 -11.41 -10.33 1.26
CA GLU A 138 -11.67 -11.76 1.30
C GLU A 138 -10.45 -12.57 0.89
N LEU A 139 -10.24 -13.72 1.50
CA LEU A 139 -9.21 -14.66 1.08
C LEU A 139 -9.54 -15.23 -0.29
N ILE A 140 -8.68 -15.06 -1.27
CA ILE A 140 -8.83 -15.59 -2.63
C ILE A 140 -7.88 -16.74 -2.95
N GLY A 141 -6.83 -16.92 -2.19
CA GLY A 141 -5.91 -18.04 -2.36
C GLY A 141 -4.75 -18.06 -1.38
N THR A 142 -4.17 -19.23 -1.23
CA THR A 142 -2.92 -19.42 -0.48
C THR A 142 -1.95 -20.20 -1.36
N PHE A 143 -0.73 -19.70 -1.50
CA PHE A 143 0.36 -20.35 -2.20
C PHE A 143 1.27 -21.00 -1.14
N PRO A 144 1.15 -22.32 -0.93
CA PRO A 144 1.91 -22.98 0.12
C PRO A 144 3.40 -22.98 -0.21
N LYS A 145 4.21 -22.60 0.77
CA LYS A 145 5.69 -22.61 0.69
C LYS A 145 6.22 -21.86 -0.55
N ALA A 146 5.62 -20.74 -0.90
CA ALA A 146 5.96 -19.96 -2.08
C ALA A 146 7.19 -19.06 -1.90
N GLY A 147 7.52 -18.67 -0.66
CA GLY A 147 8.68 -17.86 -0.34
C GLY A 147 9.64 -18.56 0.60
N PHE A 148 10.95 -18.29 0.48
CA PHE A 148 11.97 -18.80 1.39
C PHE A 148 12.70 -17.62 2.04
N LYS A 149 12.76 -17.54 3.37
CA LYS A 149 13.48 -16.50 4.10
C LYS A 149 13.73 -16.92 5.54
N HIS A 150 14.85 -16.50 6.13
CA HIS A 150 15.27 -16.89 7.47
C HIS A 150 15.19 -18.41 7.68
N ASP A 151 15.81 -19.17 6.73
CA ASP A 151 15.94 -20.63 6.73
C ASP A 151 14.62 -21.41 6.77
N ARG A 152 13.50 -20.81 6.34
CA ARG A 152 12.19 -21.48 6.28
C ARG A 152 11.38 -21.11 5.06
N TRP A 153 10.57 -22.06 4.61
CA TRP A 153 9.55 -21.86 3.59
C TRP A 153 8.30 -21.24 4.21
N LEU A 154 7.74 -20.27 3.54
CA LEU A 154 6.63 -19.46 3.99
C LEU A 154 5.48 -19.52 2.98
N ASP A 155 4.27 -19.63 3.50
CA ASP A 155 3.07 -19.48 2.68
C ASP A 155 2.86 -18.01 2.30
N VAL A 156 2.22 -17.80 1.15
CA VAL A 156 1.77 -16.48 0.70
C VAL A 156 0.25 -16.50 0.57
N VAL A 157 -0.37 -15.57 1.24
CA VAL A 157 -1.83 -15.38 1.26
C VAL A 157 -2.19 -14.23 0.34
N TRP A 158 -3.13 -14.47 -0.56
CA TRP A 158 -3.72 -13.45 -1.39
C TRP A 158 -5.12 -13.11 -0.90
N MET A 159 -5.37 -11.81 -0.70
CA MET A 159 -6.68 -11.29 -0.34
C MET A 159 -7.12 -10.25 -1.36
N ALA A 160 -8.42 -10.11 -1.56
CA ALA A 160 -8.97 -9.13 -2.51
C ALA A 160 -10.18 -8.40 -1.94
N LYS A 161 -10.37 -7.16 -2.41
CA LYS A 161 -11.54 -6.34 -2.12
C LYS A 161 -11.99 -5.62 -3.39
N THR A 162 -13.30 -5.59 -3.64
CA THR A 162 -13.90 -4.75 -4.69
C THR A 162 -14.36 -3.42 -4.09
N ILE A 163 -13.94 -2.29 -4.67
CA ILE A 163 -14.26 -0.93 -4.19
C ILE A 163 -15.19 -0.13 -5.11
N GLY A 164 -15.54 -0.67 -6.26
CA GLY A 164 -16.42 -0.01 -7.23
C GLY A 164 -17.29 -1.00 -8.00
N GLU A 165 -18.37 -0.51 -8.58
CA GLU A 165 -19.24 -1.33 -9.42
C GLU A 165 -18.52 -1.76 -10.71
N LYS A 166 -18.79 -3.00 -11.16
CA LYS A 166 -18.26 -3.55 -12.40
C LYS A 166 -19.27 -3.34 -13.52
N GLU A 167 -19.24 -2.17 -14.09
CA GLU A 167 -20.09 -1.76 -15.20
C GLU A 167 -19.69 -2.47 -16.50
N ASN A 168 -20.63 -2.63 -17.45
CA ASN A 168 -20.35 -3.23 -18.77
C ASN A 168 -19.37 -2.39 -19.62
N ALA A 169 -19.25 -1.10 -19.35
CA ALA A 169 -18.35 -0.16 -19.99
C ALA A 169 -17.68 0.70 -18.90
N PRO A 170 -16.65 0.17 -18.22
CA PRO A 170 -15.99 0.92 -17.15
C PRO A 170 -15.26 2.14 -17.72
N LEU A 171 -15.27 3.23 -16.95
CA LEU A 171 -14.45 4.39 -17.27
C LEU A 171 -12.98 4.01 -17.31
N PRO A 172 -12.16 4.60 -18.20
CA PRO A 172 -10.75 4.27 -18.29
C PRO A 172 -10.00 4.57 -16.98
N PHE A 173 -8.94 3.85 -16.74
CA PHE A 173 -7.98 4.17 -15.68
C PHE A 173 -7.42 5.59 -15.88
N VAL A 174 -7.32 6.34 -14.79
CA VAL A 174 -6.73 7.68 -14.76
C VAL A 174 -5.40 7.61 -13.98
N PRO A 175 -4.24 7.89 -14.59
CA PRO A 175 -2.98 8.00 -13.86
C PRO A 175 -3.06 9.00 -12.71
N PHE A 176 -2.41 8.71 -11.59
CA PHE A 176 -2.54 9.56 -10.39
C PHE A 176 -2.06 11.00 -10.63
N ALA A 177 -1.04 11.17 -11.46
CA ALA A 177 -0.55 12.49 -11.85
C ALA A 177 -1.57 13.32 -12.65
N GLU A 178 -2.60 12.70 -13.24
CA GLU A 178 -3.68 13.36 -13.99
C GLU A 178 -4.93 13.61 -13.12
N VAL A 179 -4.97 13.09 -11.90
CA VAL A 179 -6.07 13.37 -10.96
C VAL A 179 -5.96 14.80 -10.47
N GLU A 180 -7.09 15.53 -10.49
CA GLU A 180 -7.14 16.92 -10.02
C GLU A 180 -6.66 17.05 -8.57
N ALA A 181 -5.66 17.93 -8.32
CA ALA A 181 -5.08 18.14 -7.00
C ALA A 181 -6.15 18.49 -5.93
N SER A 182 -7.16 19.27 -6.29
CA SER A 182 -8.26 19.64 -5.39
C SER A 182 -9.03 18.42 -4.87
N LYS A 183 -9.23 17.38 -5.70
CA LYS A 183 -9.90 16.13 -5.29
C LYS A 183 -9.02 15.32 -4.34
N ILE A 184 -7.70 15.29 -4.58
CA ILE A 184 -6.74 14.64 -3.69
C ILE A 184 -6.75 15.33 -2.33
N GLU A 185 -6.66 16.67 -2.31
CA GLU A 185 -6.72 17.47 -1.07
C GLU A 185 -8.04 17.29 -0.33
N GLU A 186 -9.17 17.23 -1.04
CA GLU A 186 -10.47 16.97 -0.45
C GLU A 186 -10.54 15.60 0.24
N VAL A 187 -10.00 14.55 -0.39
CA VAL A 187 -9.94 13.22 0.20
C VAL A 187 -9.07 13.23 1.46
N LEU A 188 -7.85 13.75 1.37
CA LEU A 188 -6.91 13.74 2.49
C LEU A 188 -7.32 14.67 3.62
N GLY A 189 -7.94 15.81 3.31
CA GLY A 189 -8.43 16.78 4.29
C GLY A 189 -9.65 16.30 5.12
N LYS A 190 -10.37 15.28 4.64
CA LYS A 190 -11.48 14.64 5.36
C LYS A 190 -11.08 13.49 6.27
N ILE A 191 -9.82 13.09 6.25
CA ILE A 191 -9.31 12.01 7.10
C ILE A 191 -9.08 12.56 8.52
N ASN A 192 -9.89 12.08 9.45
CA ASN A 192 -9.72 12.39 10.89
C ASN A 192 -8.80 11.35 11.54
N ILE A 193 -7.70 11.82 12.13
CA ILE A 193 -6.70 10.99 12.80
C ILE A 193 -6.53 11.46 14.24
#